data_4d04bf123f6fdef6392a5a0fb27bbe6a
#
_entry.id   4d04bf123f6fdef6392a5a0fb27bbe6a
#
_cell.length_a   1.000
_cell.length_b   1.000
_cell.length_c   1.000
_cell.angle_alpha   90.00
_cell.angle_beta   90.00
_cell.angle_gamma   90.00
#
_symmetry.space_group_name_H-M   'P 1'
#
loop_
_entity.id
_entity.type
_entity.pdbx_description
1 polymer ?
#
loop_
_entity_poly.entity_id
_entity_poly.type
_entity_poly.pdbx_seq_one_letter_code
_entity_poly.pdbx_strand_id
1 'polypeptide(L)'
;VVGGGPSGCAAATAAAREGAKVLLIESTGMLGGMGTSGLLNAWCPFTDKEKIIYRGIAERVFLEAKKGVPHTKGNDWVPINTEYLKTVYDDLVTSEGVSVLFFSTMAAVEMKQEGVVDAIVVANKAGLTAYKAKLFIDCTGDGDLATWAGAGFDMGDEERKNYKKKKIFFFF
;
A
#
# COMPACT_ATOMS: atom_id res chain seq x y z
N VAL A 1 7.81 -6.39 -0.74
CA VAL A 1 6.54 -5.66 -0.87
C VAL A 1 6.72 -4.59 -1.91
N VAL A 2 5.83 -4.50 -2.90
CA VAL A 2 5.89 -3.51 -3.98
C VAL A 2 4.73 -2.52 -3.83
N GLY A 3 5.07 -1.22 -3.71
CA GLY A 3 4.15 -0.13 -3.42
C GLY A 3 4.12 0.24 -1.93
N GLY A 4 4.49 1.48 -1.62
CA GLY A 4 4.57 2.05 -0.26
C GLY A 4 3.33 2.83 0.15
N GLY A 5 2.17 2.54 -0.46
CA GLY A 5 0.87 3.06 -0.03
C GLY A 5 0.43 2.47 1.32
N PRO A 6 -0.79 2.80 1.79
CA PRO A 6 -1.29 2.30 3.08
C PRO A 6 -1.24 0.78 3.22
N SER A 7 -1.61 0.06 2.14
CA SER A 7 -1.57 -1.40 2.09
C SER A 7 -0.15 -1.94 2.21
N GLY A 8 0.81 -1.36 1.46
CA GLY A 8 2.20 -1.79 1.50
C GLY A 8 2.88 -1.52 2.83
N CYS A 9 2.64 -0.36 3.43
CA CYS A 9 3.13 -0.06 4.77
C CYS A 9 2.58 -1.05 5.81
N ALA A 10 1.29 -1.38 5.74
CA ALA A 10 0.66 -2.34 6.64
C ALA A 10 1.21 -3.76 6.42
N ALA A 11 1.31 -4.20 5.15
CA ALA A 11 1.82 -5.52 4.80
C ALA A 11 3.29 -5.69 5.21
N ALA A 12 4.13 -4.70 4.93
CA ALA A 12 5.54 -4.71 5.30
C ALA A 12 5.74 -4.77 6.82
N THR A 13 4.99 -3.93 7.56
CA THR A 13 4.99 -3.92 9.03
C THR A 13 4.55 -5.27 9.60
N ALA A 14 3.45 -5.82 9.08
CA ALA A 14 2.94 -7.11 9.58
C ALA A 14 3.92 -8.24 9.30
N ALA A 15 4.49 -8.32 8.09
CA ALA A 15 5.48 -9.33 7.74
C ALA A 15 6.75 -9.22 8.61
N ALA A 16 7.22 -8.01 8.89
CA ALA A 16 8.38 -7.80 9.74
C ALA A 16 8.12 -8.24 11.19
N ARG A 17 6.93 -8.00 11.74
CA ARG A 17 6.49 -8.47 13.06
C ARG A 17 6.51 -9.99 13.19
N GLU A 18 6.19 -10.68 12.10
CA GLU A 18 6.27 -12.15 12.03
C GLU A 18 7.71 -12.66 11.77
N GLY A 19 8.72 -11.80 11.86
CA GLY A 19 10.13 -12.14 11.75
C GLY A 19 10.67 -12.22 10.32
N ALA A 20 9.93 -11.77 9.32
CA ALA A 20 10.44 -11.72 7.96
C ALA A 20 11.43 -10.57 7.77
N LYS A 21 12.47 -10.78 6.95
CA LYS A 21 13.31 -9.70 6.45
C LYS A 21 12.61 -9.05 5.26
N VAL A 22 12.15 -7.81 5.42
CA VAL A 22 11.29 -7.13 4.46
C VAL A 22 12.02 -6.00 3.75
N LEU A 23 11.87 -5.94 2.42
CA LEU A 23 12.17 -4.79 1.58
C LEU A 23 10.85 -4.23 1.04
N LEU A 24 10.56 -2.96 1.33
CA LEU A 24 9.45 -2.20 0.78
C LEU A 24 9.98 -1.29 -0.34
N ILE A 25 9.41 -1.43 -1.54
CA ILE A 25 9.81 -0.67 -2.74
C ILE A 25 8.72 0.36 -3.03
N GLU A 26 9.12 1.63 -3.14
CA GLU A 26 8.22 2.76 -3.37
C GLU A 26 8.74 3.64 -4.51
N SER A 27 7.85 3.97 -5.44
CA SER A 27 8.17 4.77 -6.63
C SER A 27 8.40 6.25 -6.34
N THR A 28 7.78 6.76 -5.30
CA THR A 28 7.93 8.15 -4.85
C THR A 28 8.99 8.29 -3.75
N GLY A 29 9.18 9.51 -3.25
CA GLY A 29 10.09 9.79 -2.13
C GLY A 29 9.42 9.75 -0.76
N MET A 30 8.20 9.20 -0.65
CA MET A 30 7.44 9.18 0.60
C MET A 30 6.50 7.99 0.66
N LEU A 31 6.24 7.50 1.88
CA LEU A 31 5.25 6.47 2.14
C LEU A 31 3.84 7.07 2.30
N GLY A 32 2.81 6.21 2.20
CA GLY A 32 1.41 6.56 2.48
C GLY A 32 0.53 6.82 1.26
N GLY A 33 1.08 6.82 0.05
CA GLY A 33 0.32 6.88 -1.21
C GLY A 33 -0.66 8.05 -1.27
N MET A 34 -1.96 7.79 -1.49
CA MET A 34 -2.98 8.84 -1.66
C MET A 34 -3.09 9.79 -0.48
N GLY A 35 -2.84 9.34 0.75
CA GLY A 35 -2.89 10.19 1.94
C GLY A 35 -1.70 11.15 2.09
N THR A 36 -0.63 10.94 1.35
CA THR A 36 0.60 11.73 1.41
C THR A 36 0.95 12.35 0.07
N SER A 37 1.46 11.57 -0.89
CA SER A 37 1.77 12.06 -2.24
C SER A 37 0.55 12.50 -3.02
N GLY A 38 -0.60 11.85 -2.81
CA GLY A 38 -1.88 12.24 -3.41
C GLY A 38 -2.62 13.36 -2.70
N LEU A 39 -2.11 13.85 -1.55
CA LEU A 39 -2.68 14.96 -0.77
C LEU A 39 -4.15 14.77 -0.34
N LEU A 40 -4.61 13.54 -0.21
CA LEU A 40 -5.94 13.25 0.31
C LEU A 40 -5.94 13.48 1.84
N ASN A 41 -6.44 14.63 2.24
CA ASN A 41 -6.35 15.16 3.59
C ASN A 41 -7.54 14.80 4.51
N ALA A 42 -8.40 13.91 4.09
CA ALA A 42 -9.52 13.45 4.88
C ALA A 42 -9.77 11.96 4.64
N TRP A 43 -10.11 11.25 5.71
CA TRP A 43 -10.45 9.83 5.64
C TRP A 43 -11.94 9.61 5.84
N CYS A 44 -12.49 8.66 5.12
CA CYS A 44 -13.83 8.15 5.37
C CYS A 44 -13.93 7.59 6.79
N PRO A 45 -15.14 7.57 7.37
CA PRO A 45 -15.30 7.14 8.74
C PRO A 45 -14.80 5.72 8.97
N PHE A 46 -13.97 5.58 9.98
CA PHE A 46 -13.51 4.30 10.53
C PHE A 46 -14.49 3.75 11.56
N THR A 47 -15.76 4.10 11.45
CA THR A 47 -16.79 3.81 12.45
C THR A 47 -18.12 3.49 11.77
N ASP A 48 -18.90 2.65 12.43
CA ASP A 48 -20.32 2.42 12.14
C ASP A 48 -21.23 3.44 12.84
N LYS A 49 -20.67 4.55 13.38
CA LYS A 49 -21.27 5.60 14.20
C LYS A 49 -21.39 5.25 15.68
N GLU A 50 -21.15 4.01 16.06
CA GLU A 50 -21.14 3.56 17.47
C GLU A 50 -19.73 3.24 17.93
N LYS A 51 -18.93 2.57 17.07
CA LYS A 51 -17.58 2.12 17.40
C LYS A 51 -16.63 2.22 16.20
N ILE A 52 -15.34 2.27 16.48
CA ILE A 52 -14.30 2.13 15.46
C ILE A 52 -14.29 0.69 14.96
N ILE A 53 -14.46 0.51 13.64
CA ILE A 53 -14.52 -0.83 13.00
C ILE A 53 -13.16 -1.32 12.52
N TYR A 54 -12.21 -0.42 12.27
CA TYR A 54 -10.83 -0.80 11.95
C TYR A 54 -9.97 -0.84 13.21
N ARG A 55 -9.15 -1.87 13.34
CA ARG A 55 -8.29 -2.10 14.50
C ARG A 55 -6.84 -2.31 14.05
N GLY A 56 -5.95 -2.44 15.03
CA GLY A 56 -4.54 -2.76 14.80
C GLY A 56 -3.76 -1.64 14.12
N ILE A 57 -3.05 -1.96 13.04
CA ILE A 57 -2.19 -1.01 12.32
C ILE A 57 -2.99 0.18 11.80
N ALA A 58 -4.16 -0.06 11.19
CA ALA A 58 -4.99 1.00 10.63
C ALA A 58 -5.48 1.97 11.73
N GLU A 59 -5.89 1.48 12.88
CA GLU A 59 -6.30 2.31 14.03
C GLU A 59 -5.11 3.14 14.55
N ARG A 60 -3.93 2.54 14.69
CA ARG A 60 -2.72 3.26 15.12
C ARG A 60 -2.40 4.42 14.17
N VAL A 61 -2.35 4.16 12.86
CA VAL A 61 -2.06 5.19 11.85
C VAL A 61 -3.12 6.30 11.89
N PHE A 62 -4.39 5.95 11.97
CA PHE A 62 -5.48 6.91 12.02
C PHE A 62 -5.41 7.80 13.27
N LEU A 63 -5.21 7.22 14.45
CA LEU A 63 -5.14 7.96 15.71
C LEU A 63 -3.96 8.93 15.73
N GLU A 64 -2.81 8.53 15.16
CA GLU A 64 -1.66 9.42 15.01
C GLU A 64 -1.92 10.53 13.99
N ALA A 65 -2.42 10.20 12.81
CA ALA A 65 -2.60 11.14 11.70
C ALA A 65 -3.59 12.26 11.99
N LYS A 66 -4.56 12.03 12.87
CA LYS A 66 -5.55 13.04 13.28
C LYS A 66 -5.12 13.93 14.46
N LYS A 67 -3.99 13.66 15.10
CA LYS A 67 -3.52 14.45 16.24
C LYS A 67 -3.35 15.92 15.86
N GLY A 68 -3.91 16.80 16.71
CA GLY A 68 -3.82 18.25 16.51
C GLY A 68 -4.63 18.80 15.34
N VAL A 69 -5.42 17.98 14.64
CA VAL A 69 -6.27 18.43 13.53
C VAL A 69 -7.69 18.64 14.05
N PRO A 70 -8.25 19.85 13.94
CA PRO A 70 -9.64 20.13 14.35
C PRO A 70 -10.61 19.28 13.54
N HIS A 71 -11.60 18.71 14.22
CA HIS A 71 -12.68 17.96 13.61
C HIS A 71 -14.04 18.51 14.01
N THR A 72 -14.87 18.83 13.03
CA THR A 72 -16.23 19.31 13.28
C THR A 72 -17.13 18.14 13.64
N LYS A 73 -17.75 18.19 14.80
CA LYS A 73 -18.69 17.17 15.25
C LYS A 73 -19.83 17.00 14.24
N GLY A 74 -20.11 15.78 13.85
CA GLY A 74 -21.15 15.44 12.88
C GLY A 74 -20.67 15.38 11.42
N ASN A 75 -19.41 15.71 11.15
CA ASN A 75 -18.81 15.47 9.85
C ASN A 75 -18.34 14.01 9.77
N ASP A 76 -18.80 13.26 8.77
CA ASP A 76 -18.41 11.86 8.56
C ASP A 76 -16.96 11.72 8.08
N TRP A 77 -16.38 12.75 7.46
CA TRP A 77 -15.00 12.77 7.03
C TRP A 77 -14.09 13.30 8.13
N VAL A 78 -13.06 12.52 8.45
CA VAL A 78 -12.08 12.89 9.47
C VAL A 78 -10.88 13.54 8.81
N PRO A 79 -10.61 14.83 9.05
CA PRO A 79 -9.45 15.49 8.50
C PRO A 79 -8.17 14.95 9.15
N ILE A 80 -7.10 14.89 8.35
CA ILE A 80 -5.78 14.47 8.78
C ILE A 80 -4.72 15.47 8.31
N ASN A 81 -3.58 15.48 8.96
CA ASN A 81 -2.41 16.21 8.51
C ASN A 81 -1.58 15.33 7.58
N THR A 82 -1.61 15.61 6.28
CA THR A 82 -0.90 14.84 5.25
C THR A 82 0.62 14.89 5.40
N GLU A 83 1.19 16.01 5.87
CA GLU A 83 2.62 16.12 6.12
C GLU A 83 3.04 15.28 7.34
N TYR A 84 2.26 15.34 8.40
CA TYR A 84 2.52 14.53 9.59
C TYR A 84 2.30 13.03 9.30
N LEU A 85 1.36 12.69 8.43
CA LEU A 85 1.12 11.31 8.03
C LEU A 85 2.35 10.64 7.40
N LYS A 86 3.21 11.39 6.69
CA LYS A 86 4.48 10.87 6.16
C LYS A 86 5.34 10.32 7.29
N THR A 87 5.54 11.11 8.35
CA THR A 87 6.30 10.69 9.54
C THR A 87 5.66 9.46 10.21
N VAL A 88 4.31 9.43 10.29
CA VAL A 88 3.61 8.29 10.89
C VAL A 88 3.89 6.99 10.14
N TYR A 89 3.92 7.01 8.80
CA TYR A 89 4.26 5.83 8.01
C TYR A 89 5.74 5.49 8.08
N ASP A 90 6.63 6.47 8.06
CA ASP A 90 8.06 6.24 8.23
C ASP A 90 8.35 5.55 9.56
N ASP A 91 7.81 6.07 10.66
CA ASP A 91 7.94 5.48 12.00
C ASP A 91 7.31 4.08 12.07
N LEU A 92 6.16 3.88 11.41
CA LEU A 92 5.47 2.60 11.41
C LEU A 92 6.35 1.48 10.83
N VAL A 93 6.96 1.71 9.68
CA VAL A 93 7.72 0.68 8.97
C VAL A 93 9.14 0.55 9.52
N THR A 94 9.81 1.65 9.85
CA THR A 94 11.20 1.62 10.33
C THR A 94 11.31 1.05 11.74
N SER A 95 10.33 1.32 12.62
CA SER A 95 10.31 0.74 13.97
C SER A 95 10.28 -0.79 14.00
N GLU A 96 9.81 -1.43 12.94
CA GLU A 96 9.78 -2.88 12.79
C GLU A 96 10.97 -3.42 11.95
N GLY A 97 11.94 -2.57 11.62
CA GLY A 97 13.15 -2.96 10.88
C GLY A 97 12.93 -3.21 9.39
N VAL A 98 11.85 -2.70 8.81
CA VAL A 98 11.62 -2.76 7.37
C VAL A 98 12.63 -1.88 6.65
N SER A 99 13.30 -2.43 5.63
CA SER A 99 14.12 -1.64 4.70
C SER A 99 13.25 -1.01 3.63
N VAL A 100 13.41 0.29 3.36
CA VAL A 100 12.64 1.00 2.34
C VAL A 100 13.54 1.44 1.20
N LEU A 101 13.09 1.23 -0.03
CA LEU A 101 13.76 1.68 -1.25
C LEU A 101 12.85 2.68 -1.97
N PHE A 102 13.14 3.96 -1.81
CA PHE A 102 12.42 5.06 -2.45
C PHE A 102 12.88 5.31 -3.89
N PHE A 103 12.10 6.11 -4.64
CA PHE A 103 12.37 6.49 -6.03
C PHE A 103 12.70 5.28 -6.90
N SER A 104 12.01 4.18 -6.66
CA SER A 104 12.29 2.88 -7.25
C SER A 104 11.01 2.26 -7.79
N THR A 105 10.95 2.11 -9.09
CA THR A 105 9.75 1.62 -9.79
C THR A 105 9.98 0.21 -10.31
N MET A 106 9.02 -0.69 -10.09
CA MET A 106 9.04 -2.00 -10.72
C MET A 106 8.95 -1.83 -12.24
N ALA A 107 9.87 -2.42 -12.96
CA ALA A 107 9.99 -2.32 -14.42
C ALA A 107 9.68 -3.63 -15.14
N ALA A 108 9.84 -4.77 -14.47
CA ALA A 108 9.49 -6.07 -15.00
C ALA A 108 9.32 -7.12 -13.89
N VAL A 109 8.68 -8.22 -14.23
CA VAL A 109 8.58 -9.43 -13.40
C VAL A 109 9.20 -10.59 -14.16
N GLU A 110 10.11 -11.29 -13.52
CA GLU A 110 10.73 -12.51 -14.06
C GLU A 110 10.06 -13.73 -13.43
N MET A 111 9.56 -14.62 -14.27
CA MET A 111 8.89 -15.83 -13.83
C MET A 111 9.85 -17.01 -13.85
N LYS A 112 9.89 -17.80 -12.79
CA LYS A 112 10.59 -19.07 -12.76
C LYS A 112 9.82 -20.15 -13.51
N GLN A 113 8.52 -20.13 -13.37
CA GLN A 113 7.53 -20.97 -14.07
C GLN A 113 6.16 -20.30 -13.92
N GLU A 114 5.16 -20.80 -14.60
CA GLU A 114 3.79 -20.30 -14.47
C GLU A 114 3.35 -20.24 -12.98
N GLY A 115 2.85 -19.09 -12.55
CA GLY A 115 2.42 -18.82 -11.18
C GLY A 115 3.52 -18.64 -10.14
N VAL A 116 4.82 -18.67 -10.53
CA VAL A 116 5.94 -18.51 -9.59
C VAL A 116 6.88 -17.41 -10.04
N VAL A 117 6.89 -16.31 -9.30
CA VAL A 117 7.82 -15.19 -9.52
C VAL A 117 9.22 -15.58 -9.04
N ASP A 118 10.25 -15.41 -9.90
CA ASP A 118 11.66 -15.57 -9.55
C ASP A 118 12.27 -14.28 -9.04
N ALA A 119 12.02 -13.18 -9.78
CA ALA A 119 12.54 -11.86 -9.43
C ALA A 119 11.61 -10.76 -9.92
N ILE A 120 11.77 -9.58 -9.36
CA ILE A 120 11.28 -8.34 -9.93
C ILE A 120 12.47 -7.48 -10.35
N VAL A 121 12.35 -6.82 -11.49
CA VAL A 121 13.33 -5.83 -11.95
C VAL A 121 12.84 -4.46 -11.54
N VAL A 122 13.71 -3.72 -10.88
CA VAL A 122 13.41 -2.38 -10.36
C VAL A 122 14.33 -1.37 -11.03
N ALA A 123 13.74 -0.29 -11.51
CA ALA A 123 14.43 0.85 -12.10
C ALA A 123 14.56 1.99 -11.08
N ASN A 124 15.75 2.53 -10.93
CA ASN A 124 16.01 3.73 -10.14
C ASN A 124 17.28 4.45 -10.65
N LYS A 125 17.78 5.42 -9.89
CA LYS A 125 18.97 6.18 -10.29
C LYS A 125 20.26 5.34 -10.44
N ALA A 126 20.33 4.17 -9.78
CA ALA A 126 21.44 3.23 -9.92
C ALA A 126 21.33 2.34 -11.17
N GLY A 127 20.24 2.45 -11.93
CA GLY A 127 19.93 1.64 -13.09
C GLY A 127 18.88 0.56 -12.81
N LEU A 128 18.99 -0.58 -13.50
CA LEU A 128 18.10 -1.72 -13.34
C LEU A 128 18.73 -2.74 -12.38
N THR A 129 17.95 -3.17 -11.39
CA THR A 129 18.39 -4.16 -10.40
C THR A 129 17.31 -5.23 -10.23
N ALA A 130 17.70 -6.50 -10.34
CA ALA A 130 16.81 -7.62 -10.05
C ALA A 130 16.81 -7.94 -8.55
N TYR A 131 15.63 -8.03 -7.97
CA TYR A 131 15.42 -8.41 -6.56
C TYR A 131 14.73 -9.77 -6.48
N LYS A 132 15.37 -10.71 -5.80
CA LYS A 132 14.82 -12.03 -5.49
C LYS A 132 14.30 -12.08 -4.06
N ALA A 133 13.19 -12.76 -3.87
CA ALA A 133 12.61 -12.99 -2.56
C ALA A 133 11.93 -14.36 -2.50
N LYS A 134 11.66 -14.83 -1.27
CA LYS A 134 10.86 -16.05 -1.07
C LYS A 134 9.38 -15.80 -1.34
N LEU A 135 8.93 -14.56 -1.10
CA LEU A 135 7.55 -14.13 -1.27
C LEU A 135 7.51 -12.69 -1.76
N PHE A 136 6.61 -12.41 -2.67
CA PHE A 136 6.31 -11.08 -3.17
C PHE A 136 4.88 -10.70 -2.77
N ILE A 137 4.69 -9.45 -2.33
CA ILE A 137 3.37 -8.90 -1.97
C ILE A 137 3.12 -7.71 -2.88
N ASP A 138 2.02 -7.77 -3.62
CA ASP A 138 1.57 -6.68 -4.48
C ASP A 138 0.74 -5.67 -3.69
N CYS A 139 1.25 -4.45 -3.60
CA CYS A 139 0.58 -3.29 -3.01
C CYS A 139 0.69 -2.07 -3.93
N THR A 140 0.80 -2.30 -5.24
CA THR A 140 1.02 -1.25 -6.26
C THR A 140 -0.17 -0.31 -6.44
N GLY A 141 -1.35 -0.69 -5.95
CA GLY A 141 -2.60 0.05 -6.12
C GLY A 141 -3.42 -0.43 -7.32
N ASP A 142 -2.75 -0.77 -8.43
CA ASP A 142 -3.40 -1.25 -9.66
C ASP A 142 -3.17 -2.75 -9.91
N GLY A 143 -2.43 -3.45 -9.03
CA GLY A 143 -2.13 -4.87 -9.17
C GLY A 143 -1.08 -5.17 -10.23
N ASP A 144 -0.12 -4.26 -10.42
CA ASP A 144 0.89 -4.37 -11.48
C ASP A 144 1.75 -5.62 -11.36
N LEU A 145 2.19 -5.95 -10.14
CA LEU A 145 3.00 -7.13 -9.90
C LEU A 145 2.21 -8.41 -10.24
N ALA A 146 0.98 -8.52 -9.78
CA ALA A 146 0.14 -9.67 -10.03
C ALA A 146 -0.18 -9.81 -11.53
N THR A 147 -0.53 -8.71 -12.18
CA THR A 147 -0.81 -8.65 -13.62
C THR A 147 0.40 -9.06 -14.45
N TRP A 148 1.57 -8.50 -14.15
CA TRP A 148 2.81 -8.83 -14.87
C TRP A 148 3.32 -10.24 -14.57
N ALA A 149 2.91 -10.81 -13.44
CA ALA A 149 3.12 -12.22 -13.11
C ALA A 149 2.12 -13.17 -13.79
N GLY A 150 1.22 -12.65 -14.64
CA GLY A 150 0.27 -13.45 -15.42
C GLY A 150 -1.07 -13.70 -14.73
N ALA A 151 -1.38 -13.02 -13.63
CA ALA A 151 -2.71 -13.11 -13.04
C ALA A 151 -3.77 -12.51 -13.97
N GLY A 152 -4.91 -13.17 -14.06
CA GLY A 152 -6.05 -12.62 -14.81
C GLY A 152 -6.62 -11.39 -14.13
N PHE A 153 -6.96 -10.36 -14.90
CA PHE A 153 -7.56 -9.13 -14.40
C PHE A 153 -8.66 -8.62 -15.33
N ASP A 154 -9.58 -7.84 -14.77
CA ASP A 154 -10.59 -7.10 -15.53
C ASP A 154 -10.29 -5.60 -15.39
N MET A 155 -10.20 -4.89 -16.52
CA MET A 155 -9.94 -3.45 -16.55
C MET A 155 -11.19 -2.70 -16.97
N GLY A 156 -11.85 -2.07 -16.00
CA GLY A 156 -13.08 -1.33 -16.23
C GLY A 156 -14.26 -2.18 -16.68
N ASP A 157 -15.36 -1.54 -17.01
CA ASP A 157 -16.51 -2.16 -17.68
C ASP A 157 -16.86 -1.31 -18.91
N GLU A 158 -16.61 -1.81 -20.10
CA GLU A 158 -16.96 -1.14 -21.35
C GLU A 158 -18.47 -0.93 -21.50
N GLU A 159 -19.28 -1.75 -20.81
CA GLU A 159 -20.73 -1.62 -20.73
C GLU A 159 -21.16 -1.32 -19.29
N ARG A 160 -21.47 -0.07 -18.96
CA ARG A 160 -22.05 0.37 -17.67
C ARG A 160 -23.23 -0.50 -17.15
N LYS A 161 -23.85 -1.30 -18.01
CA LYS A 161 -24.96 -2.19 -17.69
C LYS A 161 -24.55 -3.43 -16.88
N ASN A 162 -23.26 -3.79 -16.85
CA ASN A 162 -22.77 -5.01 -16.20
C ASN A 162 -22.12 -4.79 -14.83
N TYR A 163 -22.11 -3.56 -14.31
CA TYR A 163 -21.52 -3.22 -12.99
C TYR A 163 -22.06 -4.05 -11.81
N LYS A 164 -23.22 -4.69 -11.96
CA LYS A 164 -23.84 -5.52 -10.92
C LYS A 164 -23.36 -6.97 -10.88
N LYS A 165 -22.53 -7.44 -11.83
CA LYS A 165 -22.24 -8.87 -11.98
C LYS A 165 -20.78 -9.30 -11.83
N LYS A 166 -19.81 -8.38 -11.80
CA LYS A 166 -18.38 -8.78 -11.63
C LYS A 166 -17.87 -8.36 -10.26
N LYS A 167 -17.57 -9.36 -9.44
CA LYS A 167 -16.83 -9.18 -8.19
C LYS A 167 -15.36 -9.13 -8.57
N ILE A 168 -14.71 -8.00 -8.30
CA ILE A 168 -13.25 -7.91 -8.31
C ILE A 168 -12.80 -8.66 -7.05
N PHE A 169 -12.14 -9.78 -7.22
CA PHE A 169 -11.49 -10.48 -6.14
C PHE A 169 -10.01 -10.06 -6.16
N PHE A 170 -9.63 -9.20 -5.25
CA PHE A 170 -8.25 -9.08 -4.87
C PHE A 170 -7.96 -10.19 -3.84
N PHE A 171 -7.14 -11.16 -4.21
CA PHE A 171 -6.52 -12.05 -3.23
C PHE A 171 -5.27 -11.32 -2.72
N PHE A 172 -5.34 -10.90 -1.46
CA PHE A 172 -4.20 -10.39 -0.71
C PHE A 172 -3.47 -11.53 -0.02
#